data_289e50b45cd378bf7484595b969de205
#
_entry.id   289e50b45cd378bf7484595b969de205
#
_cell.length_a   1.000
_cell.length_b   1.000
_cell.length_c   1.000
_cell.angle_alpha   90.00
_cell.angle_beta   90.00
_cell.angle_gamma   90.00
#
_symmetry.space_group_name_H-M   'P 1'
#
loop_
_entity.id
_entity.type
_entity.pdbx_description
1 polymer ?
#
loop_
_entity_poly.entity_id
_entity_poly.type
_entity_poly.pdbx_seq_one_letter_code
_entity_poly.pdbx_strand_id
1 'polypeptide(L)'
;MYALVFCAGVVGCVDGCHIPIAAPHRDAASYVNRKGFHSVVLQAVCNHNMQFTDCYAGEVGSVHDACVLRRSELFRKLQPPSGHFTAGTHILGDPAYPLLEHLITPFKDTGRLSRRELAFNAKLSGARCTIERSFALLKGRFRRLKMLNMSLVKHIPSVIVACCVLHNVCIEMNDAVECEPLKADSDDIFHTTAADSRAAYRAGLAKRNRLADMFMTR
;
A
#
# COMPACT_ATOMS: atom_id res chain seq x y z
N MET A 1 -0.74 -18.99 -4.13
CA MET A 1 -0.36 -19.16 -2.71
C MET A 1 1.15 -19.01 -2.51
N TYR A 2 1.83 -18.00 -3.06
CA TYR A 2 3.30 -17.97 -3.11
C TYR A 2 4.00 -16.74 -2.51
N ALA A 3 3.31 -15.66 -2.15
CA ALA A 3 4.00 -14.41 -1.90
C ALA A 3 4.24 -14.05 -0.42
N LEU A 4 3.32 -14.32 0.49
CA LEU A 4 3.44 -13.85 1.89
C LEU A 4 4.05 -14.88 2.87
N VAL A 5 4.31 -16.11 2.45
CA VAL A 5 5.06 -17.11 3.26
C VAL A 5 6.51 -16.72 3.48
N PHE A 6 6.92 -15.59 2.95
CA PHE A 6 8.30 -15.24 2.66
C PHE A 6 9.07 -14.65 3.85
N CYS A 7 8.39 -13.94 4.77
CA CYS A 7 9.01 -13.39 5.98
C CYS A 7 8.17 -13.78 7.19
N ALA A 8 8.79 -14.35 8.20
CA ALA A 8 8.13 -14.58 9.47
C ALA A 8 7.53 -13.26 9.98
N GLY A 9 6.21 -13.27 10.27
CA GLY A 9 5.51 -12.12 10.81
C GLY A 9 4.90 -11.13 9.80
N VAL A 10 4.98 -11.37 8.49
CA VAL A 10 4.24 -10.55 7.51
C VAL A 10 2.75 -10.86 7.58
N VAL A 11 1.94 -9.85 7.89
CA VAL A 11 0.48 -9.98 7.98
C VAL A 11 -0.25 -9.28 6.82
N GLY A 12 0.45 -8.51 6.00
CA GLY A 12 -0.13 -7.83 4.84
C GLY A 12 0.85 -6.95 4.08
N CYS A 13 0.33 -6.36 2.99
CA CYS A 13 1.04 -5.35 2.20
C CYS A 13 0.18 -4.10 2.07
N VAL A 14 0.80 -2.91 2.22
CA VAL A 14 0.16 -1.61 2.03
C VAL A 14 0.63 -0.97 0.73
N ASP A 15 -0.30 -0.33 0.03
CA ASP A 15 0.02 0.49 -1.14
C ASP A 15 -1.07 1.53 -1.41
N GLY A 16 -0.72 2.55 -2.23
CA GLY A 16 -1.62 3.57 -2.74
C GLY A 16 -2.09 3.25 -4.17
N CYS A 17 -3.37 3.46 -4.43
CA CYS A 17 -3.95 3.27 -5.75
C CYS A 17 -4.75 4.51 -6.18
N HIS A 18 -4.40 5.11 -7.32
CA HIS A 18 -5.19 6.18 -7.90
C HIS A 18 -6.48 5.65 -8.54
N ILE A 19 -7.60 6.19 -8.11
CA ILE A 19 -8.92 5.96 -8.72
C ILE A 19 -9.24 7.18 -9.59
N PRO A 20 -9.21 7.05 -10.93
CA PRO A 20 -9.50 8.14 -11.84
C PRO A 20 -10.92 8.68 -11.64
N ILE A 21 -11.05 10.01 -11.68
CA ILE A 21 -12.32 10.70 -11.55
C ILE A 21 -12.48 11.76 -12.65
N ALA A 22 -13.72 12.18 -12.92
CA ALA A 22 -13.95 13.38 -13.71
C ALA A 22 -13.38 14.61 -12.98
N ALA A 23 -12.94 15.62 -13.73
CA ALA A 23 -12.43 16.86 -13.15
C ALA A 23 -13.49 17.48 -12.22
N PRO A 24 -13.20 17.71 -10.94
CA PRO A 24 -14.12 18.38 -10.04
C PRO A 24 -14.35 19.84 -10.45
N HIS A 25 -15.55 20.36 -10.19
CA HIS A 25 -15.85 21.78 -10.49
C HIS A 25 -15.05 22.75 -9.62
N ARG A 26 -14.65 22.35 -8.42
CA ARG A 26 -13.85 23.16 -7.50
C ARG A 26 -12.53 22.49 -7.25
N ASP A 27 -11.45 23.26 -7.20
CA ASP A 27 -10.10 22.82 -6.86
C ASP A 27 -9.59 21.62 -7.71
N ALA A 28 -9.93 21.60 -9.01
CA ALA A 28 -9.56 20.50 -9.89
C ALA A 28 -8.03 20.24 -9.91
N ALA A 29 -7.22 21.29 -9.79
CA ALA A 29 -5.76 21.18 -9.80
C ALA A 29 -5.22 20.27 -8.69
N SER A 30 -5.80 20.28 -7.48
CA SER A 30 -5.37 19.42 -6.37
C SER A 30 -5.63 17.93 -6.63
N TYR A 31 -6.55 17.61 -7.53
CA TYR A 31 -6.83 16.21 -7.90
C TYR A 31 -5.91 15.65 -8.98
N VAL A 32 -5.10 16.50 -9.63
CA VAL A 32 -4.18 16.03 -10.67
C VAL A 32 -3.01 15.29 -10.03
N ASN A 33 -2.87 14.01 -10.37
CA ASN A 33 -1.76 13.19 -9.92
C ASN A 33 -0.52 13.37 -10.80
N ARG A 34 0.59 12.71 -10.44
CA ARG A 34 1.87 12.77 -11.20
C ARG A 34 1.77 12.29 -12.64
N LYS A 35 0.74 11.51 -13.01
CA LYS A 35 0.48 11.04 -14.38
C LYS A 35 -0.41 11.98 -15.18
N GLY A 36 -0.79 13.14 -14.63
CA GLY A 36 -1.54 14.20 -15.32
C GLY A 36 -3.04 13.97 -15.42
N PHE A 37 -3.64 13.05 -14.65
CA PHE A 37 -5.10 12.87 -14.61
C PHE A 37 -5.67 13.11 -13.21
N HIS A 38 -6.96 13.49 -13.16
CA HIS A 38 -7.66 13.72 -11.91
C HIS A 38 -7.97 12.39 -11.21
N SER A 39 -7.64 12.29 -9.94
CA SER A 39 -7.85 11.06 -9.16
C SER A 39 -8.09 11.32 -7.68
N VAL A 40 -8.67 10.34 -7.03
CA VAL A 40 -8.72 10.19 -5.57
C VAL A 40 -7.84 9.00 -5.19
N VAL A 41 -7.09 9.13 -4.11
CA VAL A 41 -6.22 8.04 -3.63
C VAL A 41 -7.02 7.07 -2.76
N LEU A 42 -6.87 5.78 -3.05
CA LEU A 42 -7.22 4.66 -2.18
C LEU A 42 -5.91 4.10 -1.61
N GLN A 43 -5.66 4.25 -0.31
CA GLN A 43 -4.65 3.48 0.40
C GLN A 43 -5.33 2.23 0.98
N ALA A 44 -4.73 1.06 0.77
CA ALA A 44 -5.27 -0.17 1.34
C ALA A 44 -4.16 -1.11 1.81
N VAL A 45 -4.51 -1.96 2.79
CA VAL A 45 -3.70 -3.11 3.21
C VAL A 45 -4.42 -4.37 2.76
N CYS A 46 -3.71 -5.29 2.12
CA CYS A 46 -4.26 -6.62 1.83
C CYS A 46 -3.51 -7.72 2.57
N ASN A 47 -4.22 -8.82 2.85
CA ASN A 47 -3.64 -10.07 3.34
C ASN A 47 -3.17 -10.96 2.17
N HIS A 48 -2.66 -12.17 2.48
CA HIS A 48 -2.20 -13.15 1.50
C HIS A 48 -3.30 -13.68 0.58
N ASN A 49 -4.57 -13.60 0.98
CA ASN A 49 -5.73 -13.98 0.18
C ASN A 49 -6.24 -12.84 -0.72
N MET A 50 -5.50 -11.72 -0.80
CA MET A 50 -5.90 -10.52 -1.55
C MET A 50 -7.16 -9.81 -1.01
N GLN A 51 -7.57 -10.12 0.24
CA GLN A 51 -8.63 -9.42 0.94
C GLN A 51 -8.08 -8.15 1.58
N PHE A 52 -8.82 -7.06 1.48
CA PHE A 52 -8.45 -5.79 2.11
C PHE A 52 -8.76 -5.83 3.61
N THR A 53 -7.73 -5.66 4.44
CA THR A 53 -7.84 -5.63 5.90
C THR A 53 -7.89 -4.22 6.48
N ASP A 54 -7.46 -3.23 5.69
CA ASP A 54 -7.58 -1.80 6.00
C ASP A 54 -7.76 -1.02 4.70
N CYS A 55 -8.63 -0.01 4.70
CA CYS A 55 -8.89 0.85 3.56
C CYS A 55 -9.11 2.30 4.01
N TYR A 56 -8.40 3.22 3.38
CA TYR A 56 -8.59 4.65 3.53
C TYR A 56 -8.67 5.30 2.16
N ALA A 57 -9.75 6.01 1.87
CA ALA A 57 -9.97 6.69 0.59
C ALA A 57 -10.43 8.13 0.80
N GLY A 58 -10.08 9.02 -0.15
CA GLY A 58 -10.59 10.40 -0.15
C GLY A 58 -9.52 11.47 -0.30
N GLU A 59 -8.26 11.14 -0.17
CA GLU A 59 -7.19 12.09 -0.43
C GLU A 59 -7.13 12.44 -1.92
N VAL A 60 -6.83 13.69 -2.22
CA VAL A 60 -6.70 14.18 -3.58
C VAL A 60 -5.47 13.62 -4.28
N GLY A 61 -5.51 13.47 -5.59
CA GLY A 61 -4.49 12.79 -6.38
C GLY A 61 -3.07 13.34 -6.30
N SER A 62 -2.90 14.59 -5.89
CA SER A 62 -1.58 15.21 -5.70
C SER A 62 -0.87 14.82 -4.40
N VAL A 63 -1.57 14.16 -3.46
CA VAL A 63 -1.01 13.81 -2.14
C VAL A 63 -0.14 12.57 -2.26
N HIS A 64 1.05 12.62 -1.65
CA HIS A 64 2.00 11.49 -1.60
C HIS A 64 1.59 10.44 -0.55
N ASP A 65 1.91 9.17 -0.80
CA ASP A 65 1.53 8.01 0.01
C ASP A 65 1.92 8.16 1.50
N ALA A 66 3.11 8.69 1.79
CA ALA A 66 3.50 8.97 3.17
C ALA A 66 2.58 9.98 3.88
N CYS A 67 2.02 10.94 3.15
CA CYS A 67 1.06 11.90 3.69
C CYS A 67 -0.33 11.26 3.86
N VAL A 68 -0.74 10.44 2.89
CA VAL A 68 -1.97 9.64 2.95
C VAL A 68 -1.93 8.75 4.19
N LEU A 69 -0.82 8.03 4.40
CA LEU A 69 -0.64 7.18 5.57
C LEU A 69 -0.81 7.97 6.87
N ARG A 70 -0.13 9.12 7.02
CA ARG A 70 -0.20 9.92 8.26
C ARG A 70 -1.61 10.42 8.60
N ARG A 71 -2.46 10.59 7.59
CA ARG A 71 -3.86 11.01 7.76
C ARG A 71 -4.80 9.84 8.00
N SER A 72 -4.37 8.61 7.68
CA SER A 72 -5.17 7.40 7.84
C SER A 72 -5.14 6.86 9.27
N GLU A 73 -6.20 6.11 9.63
CA GLU A 73 -6.26 5.35 10.88
C GLU A 73 -5.14 4.31 10.99
N LEU A 74 -4.68 3.79 9.85
CA LEU A 74 -3.58 2.83 9.79
C LEU A 74 -2.32 3.37 10.46
N PHE A 75 -2.01 4.67 10.30
CA PHE A 75 -0.83 5.25 10.95
C PHE A 75 -0.89 5.15 12.47
N ARG A 76 -2.07 5.38 13.07
CA ARG A 76 -2.27 5.23 14.53
C ARG A 76 -2.13 3.76 14.96
N LYS A 77 -2.64 2.83 14.16
CA LYS A 77 -2.51 1.38 14.41
C LYS A 77 -1.06 0.91 14.37
N LEU A 78 -0.22 1.53 13.55
CA LEU A 78 1.21 1.22 13.42
C LEU A 78 2.07 1.77 14.56
N GLN A 79 1.57 2.71 15.36
CA GLN A 79 2.31 3.30 16.48
C GLN A 79 2.15 2.46 17.75
N PRO A 80 3.21 2.20 18.53
CA PRO A 80 3.08 1.60 19.85
C PRO A 80 2.48 2.64 20.85
N PRO A 81 1.68 2.23 21.81
CA PRO A 81 1.20 0.89 22.16
C PRO A 81 -0.20 0.54 21.62
N SER A 82 -0.43 0.64 20.30
CA SER A 82 -1.78 0.50 19.73
C SER A 82 -2.44 -0.86 19.97
N GLY A 83 -1.68 -1.91 20.27
CA GLY A 83 -2.18 -3.27 20.46
C GLY A 83 -2.70 -3.97 19.19
N HIS A 84 -2.71 -3.29 18.03
CA HIS A 84 -3.20 -3.85 16.78
C HIS A 84 -2.19 -4.81 16.11
N PHE A 85 -0.90 -4.63 16.39
CA PHE A 85 0.15 -5.51 15.90
C PHE A 85 0.77 -6.28 17.07
N THR A 86 0.80 -7.60 16.98
CA THR A 86 1.51 -8.44 17.95
C THR A 86 3.02 -8.35 17.75
N ALA A 87 3.78 -8.67 18.80
CA ALA A 87 5.23 -8.67 18.72
C ALA A 87 5.71 -9.54 17.53
N GLY A 88 6.61 -9.00 16.73
CA GLY A 88 7.13 -9.67 15.53
C GLY A 88 6.33 -9.45 14.26
N THR A 89 5.02 -9.13 14.31
CA THR A 89 4.21 -8.90 13.10
C THR A 89 4.46 -7.55 12.45
N HIS A 90 4.25 -7.47 11.14
CA HIS A 90 4.41 -6.24 10.36
C HIS A 90 3.73 -6.35 9.00
N ILE A 91 3.50 -5.21 8.38
CA ILE A 91 3.10 -5.09 6.97
C ILE A 91 4.29 -4.62 6.13
N LEU A 92 4.22 -4.88 4.83
CA LEU A 92 5.22 -4.44 3.85
C LEU A 92 4.68 -3.23 3.09
N GLY A 93 5.50 -2.20 2.94
CA GLY A 93 5.21 -1.03 2.11
C GLY A 93 6.28 -0.80 1.05
N ASP A 94 5.97 0.06 0.11
CA ASP A 94 6.93 0.53 -0.88
C ASP A 94 7.91 1.55 -0.25
N PRO A 95 8.93 2.00 -0.99
CA PRO A 95 9.89 2.96 -0.47
C PRO A 95 9.31 4.34 -0.15
N ALA A 96 8.13 4.71 -0.64
CA ALA A 96 7.48 5.99 -0.34
C ALA A 96 6.94 6.05 1.10
N TYR A 97 6.72 4.89 1.73
CA TYR A 97 6.29 4.80 3.12
C TYR A 97 7.44 4.94 4.12
N PRO A 98 7.17 5.47 5.33
CA PRO A 98 8.17 5.51 6.39
C PRO A 98 8.51 4.11 6.91
N LEU A 99 9.78 3.90 7.27
CA LEU A 99 10.21 2.68 7.93
C LEU A 99 9.83 2.73 9.42
N LEU A 100 8.95 1.81 9.85
CA LEU A 100 8.49 1.68 11.22
C LEU A 100 8.65 0.23 11.71
N GLU A 101 8.52 -0.02 13.01
CA GLU A 101 8.58 -1.38 13.58
C GLU A 101 7.56 -2.33 12.94
N HIS A 102 6.35 -1.83 12.65
CA HIS A 102 5.26 -2.60 12.07
C HIS A 102 5.01 -2.28 10.58
N LEU A 103 5.87 -1.47 9.95
CA LEU A 103 5.82 -1.17 8.51
C LEU A 103 7.24 -1.23 7.94
N ILE A 104 7.53 -2.31 7.24
CA ILE A 104 8.85 -2.57 6.69
C ILE A 104 8.88 -2.18 5.21
N THR A 105 9.86 -1.36 4.86
CA THR A 105 10.10 -0.85 3.51
C THR A 105 11.47 -1.32 3.00
N PRO A 106 11.71 -1.35 1.68
CA PRO A 106 12.98 -1.80 1.13
C PRO A 106 14.15 -0.91 1.55
N PHE A 107 15.36 -1.43 1.41
CA PHE A 107 16.57 -0.61 1.49
C PHE A 107 16.61 0.33 0.30
N LYS A 108 16.93 1.60 0.57
CA LYS A 108 17.04 2.61 -0.48
C LYS A 108 18.20 2.26 -1.40
N ASP A 109 17.91 2.15 -2.70
CA ASP A 109 18.96 1.91 -3.68
C ASP A 109 19.69 3.22 -4.01
N THR A 110 20.96 3.26 -3.65
CA THR A 110 21.89 4.35 -3.95
C THR A 110 23.00 3.88 -4.89
N GLY A 111 22.82 2.72 -5.55
CA GLY A 111 23.83 2.07 -6.36
C GLY A 111 24.91 1.30 -5.55
N ARG A 112 24.75 1.17 -4.23
CA ARG A 112 25.73 0.55 -3.32
C ARG A 112 25.12 -0.51 -2.41
N LEU A 113 23.99 -1.09 -2.77
CA LEU A 113 23.35 -2.14 -1.97
C LEU A 113 24.24 -3.40 -1.94
N SER A 114 24.40 -3.98 -0.75
CA SER A 114 25.01 -5.29 -0.57
C SER A 114 24.15 -6.39 -1.19
N ARG A 115 24.75 -7.58 -1.46
CA ARG A 115 24.00 -8.75 -1.92
C ARG A 115 22.84 -9.11 -1.00
N ARG A 116 23.02 -8.95 0.32
CA ARG A 116 21.99 -9.14 1.34
C ARG A 116 20.80 -8.19 1.14
N GLU A 117 21.07 -6.91 0.96
CA GLU A 117 20.03 -5.89 0.79
C GLU A 117 19.29 -6.04 -0.55
N LEU A 118 20.01 -6.39 -1.61
CA LEU A 118 19.42 -6.72 -2.91
C LEU A 118 18.48 -7.92 -2.82
N ALA A 119 18.94 -9.01 -2.16
CA ALA A 119 18.12 -10.20 -1.95
C ALA A 119 16.86 -9.88 -1.12
N PHE A 120 17.00 -9.07 -0.07
CA PHE A 120 15.87 -8.62 0.73
C PHE A 120 14.87 -7.81 -0.10
N ASN A 121 15.35 -6.80 -0.85
CA ASN A 121 14.50 -5.95 -1.69
C ASN A 121 13.74 -6.76 -2.75
N ALA A 122 14.42 -7.70 -3.42
CA ALA A 122 13.78 -8.57 -4.42
C ALA A 122 12.64 -9.39 -3.81
N LYS A 123 12.87 -9.94 -2.62
CA LYS A 123 11.88 -10.72 -1.90
C LYS A 123 10.70 -9.86 -1.43
N LEU A 124 10.97 -8.68 -0.87
CA LEU A 124 9.95 -7.74 -0.44
C LEU A 124 9.09 -7.29 -1.62
N SER A 125 9.70 -6.97 -2.76
CA SER A 125 9.00 -6.62 -3.99
C SER A 125 8.08 -7.75 -4.47
N GLY A 126 8.58 -8.99 -4.50
CA GLY A 126 7.77 -10.16 -4.85
C GLY A 126 6.55 -10.34 -3.93
N ALA A 127 6.71 -10.12 -2.62
CA ALA A 127 5.60 -10.18 -1.67
C ALA A 127 4.58 -9.05 -1.90
N ARG A 128 5.05 -7.84 -2.23
CA ARG A 128 4.18 -6.69 -2.52
C ARG A 128 3.32 -6.85 -3.78
N CYS A 129 3.71 -7.68 -4.75
CA CYS A 129 2.85 -8.00 -5.90
C CYS A 129 1.44 -8.47 -5.49
N THR A 130 1.25 -8.90 -4.24
CA THR A 130 -0.07 -9.28 -3.72
C THR A 130 -1.03 -8.10 -3.67
N ILE A 131 -0.60 -6.91 -3.19
CA ILE A 131 -1.48 -5.73 -3.14
C ILE A 131 -1.78 -5.21 -4.55
N GLU A 132 -0.81 -5.25 -5.46
CA GLU A 132 -1.02 -4.87 -6.86
C GLU A 132 -2.07 -5.77 -7.53
N ARG A 133 -2.00 -7.08 -7.29
CA ARG A 133 -3.01 -8.05 -7.74
C ARG A 133 -4.37 -7.79 -7.10
N SER A 134 -4.42 -7.44 -5.80
CA SER A 134 -5.66 -7.09 -5.11
C SER A 134 -6.34 -5.88 -5.77
N PHE A 135 -5.58 -4.83 -6.12
CA PHE A 135 -6.12 -3.69 -6.86
C PHE A 135 -6.55 -4.05 -8.29
N ALA A 136 -5.82 -4.95 -8.96
CA ALA A 136 -6.22 -5.44 -10.28
C ALA A 136 -7.57 -6.16 -10.23
N LEU A 137 -7.73 -7.08 -9.27
CA LEU A 137 -8.99 -7.80 -9.02
C LEU A 137 -10.12 -6.83 -8.65
N LEU A 138 -9.88 -5.87 -7.75
CA LEU A 138 -10.85 -4.83 -7.38
C LEU A 138 -11.36 -4.07 -8.60
N LYS A 139 -10.44 -3.55 -9.43
CA LYS A 139 -10.79 -2.78 -10.64
C LYS A 139 -11.33 -3.65 -11.77
N GLY A 140 -10.96 -4.93 -11.82
CA GLY A 140 -11.53 -5.91 -12.74
C GLY A 140 -12.99 -6.20 -12.43
N ARG A 141 -13.29 -6.43 -11.14
CA ARG A 141 -14.64 -6.70 -10.62
C ARG A 141 -15.52 -5.45 -10.69
N PHE A 142 -15.03 -4.31 -10.19
CA PHE A 142 -15.75 -3.04 -10.17
C PHE A 142 -15.17 -2.09 -11.22
N ARG A 143 -15.51 -2.34 -12.49
CA ARG A 143 -14.96 -1.58 -13.64
C ARG A 143 -15.17 -0.07 -13.55
N ARG A 144 -16.20 0.40 -12.82
CA ARG A 144 -16.43 1.82 -12.56
C ARG A 144 -15.24 2.47 -11.82
N LEU A 145 -14.45 1.73 -11.06
CA LEU A 145 -13.22 2.24 -10.41
C LEU A 145 -12.10 2.56 -11.42
N LYS A 146 -12.22 2.16 -12.69
CA LYS A 146 -11.31 2.59 -13.75
C LYS A 146 -11.55 4.04 -14.18
N MET A 147 -12.77 4.57 -13.95
CA MET A 147 -13.15 5.96 -14.15
C MET A 147 -14.45 6.24 -13.39
N LEU A 148 -14.36 6.91 -12.24
CA LEU A 148 -15.54 7.32 -11.47
C LEU A 148 -16.02 8.68 -11.95
N ASN A 149 -17.10 8.68 -12.74
CA ASN A 149 -17.80 9.89 -13.12
C ASN A 149 -18.96 10.13 -12.15
N MET A 150 -18.71 10.96 -11.13
CA MET A 150 -19.69 11.33 -10.10
C MET A 150 -19.70 12.83 -9.90
N SER A 151 -20.89 13.44 -9.92
CA SER A 151 -21.07 14.89 -9.73
C SER A 151 -20.74 15.33 -8.29
N LEU A 152 -20.96 14.46 -7.30
CA LEU A 152 -20.71 14.74 -5.89
C LEU A 152 -19.44 14.02 -5.41
N VAL A 153 -18.31 14.71 -5.51
CA VAL A 153 -16.97 14.18 -5.14
C VAL A 153 -16.94 13.66 -3.69
N LYS A 154 -17.70 14.30 -2.77
CA LYS A 154 -17.75 13.88 -1.35
C LYS A 154 -18.22 12.43 -1.12
N HIS A 155 -18.90 11.82 -2.07
CA HIS A 155 -19.37 10.43 -1.97
C HIS A 155 -18.40 9.41 -2.61
N ILE A 156 -17.40 9.86 -3.36
CA ILE A 156 -16.41 8.99 -4.00
C ILE A 156 -15.71 8.08 -2.99
N PRO A 157 -15.23 8.57 -1.83
CA PRO A 157 -14.57 7.71 -0.83
C PRO A 157 -15.46 6.55 -0.36
N SER A 158 -16.72 6.82 -0.08
CA SER A 158 -17.68 5.80 0.36
C SER A 158 -17.91 4.72 -0.71
N VAL A 159 -18.00 5.11 -1.98
CA VAL A 159 -18.14 4.16 -3.10
C VAL A 159 -16.90 3.29 -3.21
N ILE A 160 -15.70 3.87 -3.10
CA ILE A 160 -14.44 3.11 -3.16
C ILE A 160 -14.38 2.08 -2.02
N VAL A 161 -14.64 2.50 -0.78
CA VAL A 161 -14.62 1.63 0.39
C VAL A 161 -15.69 0.53 0.28
N ALA A 162 -16.89 0.84 -0.18
CA ALA A 162 -17.93 -0.16 -0.44
C ALA A 162 -17.49 -1.21 -1.46
N CYS A 163 -16.79 -0.82 -2.53
CA CYS A 163 -16.21 -1.75 -3.49
C CYS A 163 -15.15 -2.67 -2.84
N CYS A 164 -14.32 -2.15 -1.91
CA CYS A 164 -13.34 -2.97 -1.18
C CYS A 164 -14.04 -4.00 -0.27
N VAL A 165 -15.11 -3.62 0.42
CA VAL A 165 -15.90 -4.54 1.25
C VAL A 165 -16.53 -5.64 0.40
N LEU A 166 -17.21 -5.26 -0.68
CA LEU A 166 -17.82 -6.23 -1.60
C LEU A 166 -16.78 -7.13 -2.28
N HIS A 167 -15.58 -6.62 -2.57
CA HIS A 167 -14.47 -7.44 -3.07
C HIS A 167 -14.10 -8.56 -2.08
N ASN A 168 -14.02 -8.24 -0.79
CA ASN A 168 -13.74 -9.25 0.23
C ASN A 168 -14.84 -10.32 0.26
N VAL A 169 -16.11 -9.92 0.24
CA VAL A 169 -17.25 -10.85 0.20
C VAL A 169 -17.14 -11.77 -1.01
N CYS A 170 -16.83 -11.22 -2.19
CA CYS A 170 -16.68 -12.04 -3.40
C CYS A 170 -15.52 -13.04 -3.28
N ILE A 171 -14.39 -12.64 -2.65
CA ILE A 171 -13.26 -13.57 -2.41
C ILE A 171 -13.70 -14.71 -1.47
N GLU A 172 -14.41 -14.38 -0.38
CA GLU A 172 -14.91 -15.38 0.57
C GLU A 172 -15.88 -16.38 -0.08
N MET A 173 -16.69 -15.90 -1.01
CA MET A 173 -17.63 -16.72 -1.79
C MET A 173 -16.97 -17.46 -2.96
N ASN A 174 -15.63 -17.36 -3.12
CA ASN A 174 -14.87 -17.94 -4.25
C ASN A 174 -15.41 -17.50 -5.62
N ASP A 175 -15.95 -16.27 -5.71
CA ASP A 175 -16.38 -15.70 -6.97
C ASP A 175 -15.15 -15.28 -7.81
N ALA A 176 -14.79 -16.10 -8.78
CA ALA A 176 -13.63 -15.88 -9.64
C ALA A 176 -13.89 -14.76 -10.66
N VAL A 177 -12.91 -13.87 -10.81
CA VAL A 177 -12.88 -12.85 -11.87
C VAL A 177 -11.60 -13.00 -12.66
N GLU A 178 -11.74 -13.11 -13.98
CA GLU A 178 -10.60 -12.97 -14.88
C GLU A 178 -10.19 -11.49 -14.94
N CYS A 179 -8.96 -11.21 -14.56
CA CYS A 179 -8.41 -9.86 -14.55
C CYS A 179 -7.18 -9.79 -15.45
N GLU A 180 -7.15 -8.76 -16.29
CA GLU A 180 -5.92 -8.39 -16.95
C GLU A 180 -4.91 -7.86 -15.91
N PRO A 181 -3.63 -8.25 -16.00
CA PRO A 181 -2.61 -7.71 -15.09
C PRO A 181 -2.53 -6.20 -15.24
N LEU A 182 -2.56 -5.48 -14.12
CA LEU A 182 -2.23 -4.06 -14.11
C LEU A 182 -0.76 -3.93 -14.52
N LYS A 183 -0.45 -2.99 -15.41
CA LYS A 183 0.93 -2.60 -15.66
C LYS A 183 1.47 -2.03 -14.35
N ALA A 184 2.59 -2.57 -13.86
CA ALA A 184 3.26 -2.07 -12.69
C ALA A 184 3.62 -0.60 -12.89
N ASP A 185 3.17 0.25 -11.99
CA ASP A 185 3.52 1.67 -11.96
C ASP A 185 4.87 1.81 -11.25
N SER A 186 5.95 1.63 -12.01
CA SER A 186 7.31 1.83 -11.54
C SER A 186 7.73 3.26 -11.82
N ASP A 187 7.64 4.14 -10.84
CA ASP A 187 8.42 5.37 -10.76
C ASP A 187 8.06 6.15 -9.48
N ASP A 188 8.57 5.69 -8.34
CA ASP A 188 8.47 6.46 -7.10
C ASP A 188 9.80 7.11 -6.76
N ILE A 189 9.92 8.40 -7.12
CA ILE A 189 11.00 9.27 -6.66
C ILE A 189 10.66 9.74 -5.24
N PHE A 190 11.56 9.42 -4.31
CA PHE A 190 11.43 9.65 -2.89
C PHE A 190 11.41 11.11 -2.46
N HIS A 191 10.46 11.47 -1.62
CA HIS A 191 10.59 12.58 -0.69
C HIS A 191 10.26 12.11 0.72
N THR A 192 11.28 11.77 1.50
CA THR A 192 11.14 11.50 2.93
C THR A 192 10.95 12.81 3.67
N THR A 193 9.76 13.06 4.21
CA THR A 193 9.55 14.19 5.13
C THR A 193 9.97 13.80 6.55
N ALA A 194 10.84 14.60 7.13
CA ALA A 194 11.55 14.37 8.38
C ALA A 194 10.68 14.58 9.64
N ALA A 195 9.69 13.73 9.91
CA ALA A 195 8.89 13.85 11.13
C ALA A 195 8.50 12.52 11.81
N ASP A 196 9.06 11.39 11.38
CA ASP A 196 8.86 10.14 12.11
C ASP A 196 9.81 10.12 13.31
N SER A 197 9.30 9.75 14.50
CA SER A 197 10.14 9.78 15.70
C SER A 197 11.39 8.93 15.46
N ARG A 198 12.57 9.44 15.83
CA ARG A 198 13.85 8.73 15.69
C ARG A 198 13.83 7.34 16.34
N ALA A 199 13.02 7.16 17.38
CA ALA A 199 12.83 5.88 18.07
C ALA A 199 12.09 4.86 17.19
N ALA A 200 10.95 5.25 16.56
CA ALA A 200 10.19 4.39 15.67
C ALA A 200 11.00 3.97 14.45
N TYR A 201 11.76 4.89 13.85
CA TYR A 201 12.68 4.59 12.76
C TYR A 201 13.78 3.61 13.17
N ARG A 202 14.40 3.77 14.34
CA ARG A 202 15.45 2.86 14.86
C ARG A 202 14.89 1.44 15.09
N ALA A 203 13.70 1.32 15.65
CA ALA A 203 13.04 0.03 15.84
C ALA A 203 12.77 -0.67 14.49
N GLY A 204 12.25 0.06 13.50
CA GLY A 204 12.05 -0.43 12.13
C GLY A 204 13.36 -0.84 11.46
N LEU A 205 14.42 -0.04 11.61
CA LEU A 205 15.75 -0.35 11.06
C LEU A 205 16.33 -1.63 11.66
N ALA A 206 16.25 -1.78 12.98
CA ALA A 206 16.72 -2.98 13.67
C ALA A 206 15.95 -4.23 13.21
N LYS A 207 14.63 -4.11 13.05
CA LYS A 207 13.78 -5.21 12.57
C LYS A 207 14.08 -5.56 11.12
N ARG A 208 14.17 -4.58 10.22
CA ARG A 208 14.52 -4.80 8.81
C ARG A 208 15.87 -5.50 8.66
N ASN A 209 16.88 -5.07 9.42
CA ASN A 209 18.20 -5.70 9.37
C ASN A 209 18.14 -7.17 9.82
N ARG A 210 17.44 -7.50 10.92
CA ARG A 210 17.22 -8.88 11.35
C ARG A 210 16.54 -9.73 10.27
N LEU A 211 15.49 -9.19 9.64
CA LEU A 211 14.80 -9.88 8.55
C LEU A 211 15.73 -10.13 7.35
N ALA A 212 16.58 -9.16 7.00
CA ALA A 212 17.54 -9.31 5.92
C ALA A 212 18.60 -10.37 6.24
N ASP A 213 19.03 -10.50 7.49
CA ASP A 213 19.99 -11.54 7.93
C ASP A 213 19.41 -12.95 7.81
N MET A 214 18.13 -13.13 8.12
CA MET A 214 17.45 -14.43 7.98
C MET A 214 17.42 -14.96 6.55
N PHE A 215 17.63 -14.12 5.54
CA PHE A 215 17.65 -14.54 4.13
C PHE A 215 19.01 -15.00 3.63
N MET A 216 20.08 -14.72 4.37
CA MET A 216 21.43 -15.17 4.03
C MET A 216 21.78 -16.54 4.63
N THR A 217 20.97 -17.01 5.60
CA THR A 217 21.20 -18.28 6.31
C THR A 217 20.46 -19.48 5.71
N ARG A 218 19.82 -19.31 4.56
CA ARG A 218 19.16 -20.36 3.76
C ARG A 218 19.74 -20.34 2.35
#